data_1fab38b663132aab82d25481925177f2
#
_entry.id   1fab38b663132aab82d25481925177f2
#
_cell.length_a   1.000
_cell.length_b   1.000
_cell.length_c   1.000
_cell.angle_alpha   90.00
_cell.angle_beta   90.00
_cell.angle_gamma   90.00
#
_symmetry.space_group_name_H-M   'P 1'
#
loop_
_entity.id
_entity.type
_entity.pdbx_description
1 polymer ?
#
loop_
_entity_poly.entity_id
_entity_poly.type
_entity_poly.pdbx_seq_one_letter_code
_entity_poly.pdbx_strand_id
1 'polypeptide(L)'
;MSDASATFASNWKKLMIKVLPKNELEKLSMKAEADGLTLSDLAVTCEKFDVTPQDVLNELSVAVAEGYLEGSLIYDFCDGVMNGIINAVVEVGMTNEMPQPAFSLYQAFDQGEWFRSNDPPGTDPSEKYTKPVVREIMQALRG
;
A
#
# COMPACT_ATOMS: atom_id res chain seq x y z
N MET A 1 32.97 -3.98 -2.74
CA MET A 1 32.15 -3.97 -3.93
C MET A 1 30.69 -4.02 -3.52
N SER A 2 29.91 -3.08 -3.97
CA SER A 2 28.50 -3.07 -3.57
C SER A 2 27.75 -4.20 -4.30
N ASP A 3 27.01 -4.95 -3.53
CA ASP A 3 26.06 -5.91 -4.06
C ASP A 3 25.01 -5.15 -4.86
N ALA A 4 24.72 -5.58 -6.06
CA ALA A 4 23.71 -4.95 -6.92
C ALA A 4 22.32 -4.95 -6.24
N SER A 5 21.99 -6.00 -5.50
CA SER A 5 20.73 -6.08 -4.77
C SER A 5 20.68 -5.04 -3.64
N ALA A 6 21.78 -4.87 -2.91
CA ALA A 6 21.84 -3.87 -1.84
C ALA A 6 21.75 -2.46 -2.39
N THR A 7 22.39 -2.19 -3.53
CA THR A 7 22.32 -0.89 -4.21
C THR A 7 20.89 -0.60 -4.68
N PHE A 8 20.25 -1.60 -5.26
CA PHE A 8 18.85 -1.48 -5.71
C PHE A 8 17.92 -1.19 -4.53
N ALA A 9 18.08 -1.92 -3.42
CA ALA A 9 17.27 -1.72 -2.22
C ALA A 9 17.47 -0.31 -1.63
N SER A 10 18.72 0.20 -1.61
CA SER A 10 19.01 1.56 -1.15
C SER A 10 18.36 2.61 -2.03
N ASN A 11 18.43 2.43 -3.36
CA ASN A 11 17.80 3.34 -4.31
C ASN A 11 16.29 3.29 -4.18
N TRP A 12 15.74 2.13 -3.97
CA TRP A 12 14.31 1.93 -3.74
C TRP A 12 13.84 2.70 -2.50
N LYS A 13 14.58 2.62 -1.39
CA LYS A 13 14.30 3.37 -0.18
C LYS A 13 14.38 4.88 -0.41
N LYS A 14 15.28 5.34 -1.25
CA LYS A 14 15.40 6.74 -1.64
C LYS A 14 14.22 7.18 -2.50
N LEU A 15 13.77 6.30 -3.41
CA LEU A 15 12.62 6.58 -4.27
C LEU A 15 11.32 6.64 -3.46
N MET A 16 11.29 5.94 -2.33
CA MET A 16 10.16 5.99 -1.39
C MET A 16 10.46 6.96 -0.25
N ILE A 17 10.82 8.19 -0.59
CA ILE A 17 11.01 9.23 0.41
C ILE A 17 9.66 9.47 1.10
N LYS A 18 9.66 9.35 2.42
CA LYS A 18 8.47 9.64 3.23
C LYS A 18 8.34 11.14 3.35
N VAL A 19 7.70 11.75 2.37
CA VAL A 19 7.50 13.20 2.30
C VAL A 19 6.23 13.62 3.00
N LEU A 20 5.21 12.75 2.99
CA LEU A 20 3.91 13.11 3.53
C LEU A 20 3.90 13.00 5.06
N PRO A 21 3.42 14.05 5.75
CA PRO A 21 3.27 13.99 7.20
C PRO A 21 2.28 12.90 7.62
N LYS A 22 2.46 12.41 8.83
CA LYS A 22 1.60 11.37 9.37
C LYS A 22 0.11 11.76 9.36
N ASN A 23 -0.20 13.01 9.73
CA ASN A 23 -1.58 13.49 9.73
C ASN A 23 -2.18 13.53 8.32
N GLU A 24 -1.37 13.79 7.29
CA GLU A 24 -1.83 13.77 5.91
C GLU A 24 -2.14 12.33 5.48
N LEU A 25 -1.26 11.38 5.82
CA LEU A 25 -1.47 9.96 5.53
C LEU A 25 -2.73 9.42 6.22
N GLU A 26 -2.96 9.81 7.46
CA GLU A 26 -4.17 9.42 8.19
C GLU A 26 -5.43 9.95 7.50
N LYS A 27 -5.40 11.21 7.10
CA LYS A 27 -6.51 11.87 6.41
C LYS A 27 -6.81 11.19 5.07
N LEU A 28 -5.76 10.91 4.29
CA LEU A 28 -5.90 10.22 3.00
C LEU A 28 -6.43 8.80 3.18
N SER A 29 -5.95 8.07 4.18
CA SER A 29 -6.41 6.71 4.41
C SER A 29 -7.87 6.68 4.84
N MET A 30 -8.31 7.61 5.67
CA MET A 30 -9.70 7.71 6.07
C MET A 30 -10.61 8.03 4.88
N LYS A 31 -10.17 8.95 4.02
CA LYS A 31 -10.94 9.28 2.81
C LYS A 31 -10.99 8.11 1.84
N ALA A 32 -9.86 7.43 1.65
CA ALA A 32 -9.79 6.27 0.77
C ALA A 32 -10.74 5.17 1.22
N GLU A 33 -10.78 4.88 2.51
CA GLU A 33 -11.65 3.85 3.06
C GLU A 33 -13.13 4.24 2.92
N ALA A 34 -13.47 5.50 3.18
CA ALA A 34 -14.86 5.96 3.17
C ALA A 34 -15.41 6.19 1.76
N ASP A 35 -14.65 6.87 0.90
CA ASP A 35 -15.13 7.36 -0.40
C ASP A 35 -14.28 6.92 -1.58
N GLY A 36 -13.06 6.44 -1.33
CA GLY A 36 -12.06 6.22 -2.36
C GLY A 36 -11.32 7.51 -2.70
N LEU A 37 -10.16 7.37 -3.35
CA LEU A 37 -9.35 8.50 -3.82
C LEU A 37 -9.31 8.50 -5.35
N THR A 38 -9.61 9.64 -5.93
CA THR A 38 -9.51 9.85 -7.38
C THR A 38 -8.17 10.52 -7.70
N LEU A 39 -7.80 10.55 -8.99
CA LEU A 39 -6.61 11.31 -9.41
C LEU A 39 -6.74 12.79 -9.08
N SER A 40 -7.96 13.34 -9.13
CA SER A 40 -8.21 14.72 -8.73
C SER A 40 -7.91 14.96 -7.25
N ASP A 41 -8.28 14.02 -6.39
CA ASP A 41 -7.96 14.10 -4.97
C ASP A 41 -6.45 14.06 -4.75
N LEU A 42 -5.75 13.19 -5.48
CA LEU A 42 -4.30 13.07 -5.38
C LEU A 42 -3.58 14.33 -5.87
N ALA A 43 -4.13 14.98 -6.89
CA ALA A 43 -3.53 16.20 -7.46
C ALA A 43 -3.36 17.30 -6.41
N VAL A 44 -4.33 17.43 -5.50
CA VAL A 44 -4.27 18.42 -4.42
C VAL A 44 -3.08 18.14 -3.50
N THR A 45 -2.89 16.89 -3.12
CA THR A 45 -1.77 16.46 -2.27
C THR A 45 -0.44 16.60 -3.01
N CYS A 46 -0.42 16.22 -4.29
CA CYS A 46 0.79 16.32 -5.12
C CYS A 46 1.27 17.76 -5.23
N GLU A 47 0.36 18.69 -5.43
CA GLU A 47 0.69 20.12 -5.53
C GLU A 47 1.20 20.65 -4.20
N LYS A 48 0.52 20.28 -3.12
CA LYS A 48 0.88 20.78 -1.78
C LYS A 48 2.25 20.30 -1.31
N PHE A 49 2.62 19.07 -1.61
CA PHE A 49 3.85 18.45 -1.10
C PHE A 49 4.91 18.22 -2.18
N ASP A 50 4.65 18.66 -3.41
CA ASP A 50 5.58 18.51 -4.54
C ASP A 50 6.00 17.04 -4.73
N VAL A 51 5.02 16.17 -4.85
CA VAL A 51 5.22 14.74 -5.07
C VAL A 51 4.34 14.27 -6.23
N THR A 52 4.62 13.07 -6.75
CA THR A 52 3.84 12.48 -7.84
C THR A 52 2.68 11.67 -7.28
N PRO A 53 1.64 11.38 -8.10
CA PRO A 53 0.57 10.47 -7.68
C PRO A 53 1.10 9.09 -7.27
N GLN A 54 2.12 8.58 -7.95
CA GLN A 54 2.77 7.31 -7.59
C GLN A 54 3.34 7.37 -6.18
N ASP A 55 4.02 8.47 -5.84
CA ASP A 55 4.60 8.66 -4.51
C ASP A 55 3.51 8.63 -3.44
N VAL A 56 2.42 9.33 -3.66
CA VAL A 56 1.31 9.38 -2.69
C VAL A 56 0.73 7.98 -2.48
N LEU A 57 0.43 7.28 -3.58
CA LEU A 57 -0.17 5.94 -3.51
C LEU A 57 0.76 4.96 -2.80
N ASN A 58 2.05 5.02 -3.10
CA ASN A 58 3.03 4.12 -2.48
C ASN A 58 3.24 4.44 -1.00
N GLU A 59 3.39 5.72 -0.63
CA GLU A 59 3.53 6.09 0.78
C GLU A 59 2.31 5.69 1.59
N LEU A 60 1.12 5.93 1.05
CA LEU A 60 -0.12 5.57 1.73
C LEU A 60 -0.21 4.07 1.95
N SER A 61 0.08 3.28 0.90
CA SER A 61 0.04 1.83 0.98
C SER A 61 1.02 1.27 2.00
N VAL A 62 2.23 1.82 2.04
CA VAL A 62 3.25 1.40 3.01
C VAL A 62 2.81 1.75 4.44
N ALA A 63 2.27 2.95 4.65
CA ALA A 63 1.79 3.35 5.97
C ALA A 63 0.68 2.42 6.49
N VAL A 64 -0.24 2.05 5.60
CA VAL A 64 -1.32 1.12 5.93
C VAL A 64 -0.75 -0.26 6.26
N ALA A 65 0.19 -0.76 5.45
CA ALA A 65 0.83 -2.06 5.68
C ALA A 65 1.60 -2.08 7.01
N GLU A 66 2.33 -1.01 7.33
CA GLU A 66 3.03 -0.90 8.60
C GLU A 66 2.06 -0.95 9.78
N GLY A 67 0.97 -0.17 9.70
CA GLY A 67 -0.06 -0.16 10.76
C GLY A 67 -0.72 -1.52 10.94
N TYR A 68 -0.96 -2.23 9.84
CA TYR A 68 -1.51 -3.57 9.87
C TYR A 68 -0.58 -4.55 10.58
N LEU A 69 0.70 -4.56 10.20
CA LEU A 69 1.68 -5.48 10.81
C LEU A 69 1.96 -5.14 12.27
N GLU A 70 1.89 -3.89 12.65
CA GLU A 70 2.08 -3.44 14.04
C GLU A 70 0.85 -3.70 14.91
N GLY A 71 -0.29 -3.99 14.30
CA GLY A 71 -1.54 -4.21 15.01
C GLY A 71 -2.29 -2.94 15.36
N SER A 72 -1.85 -1.78 14.87
CA SER A 72 -2.54 -0.51 15.11
C SER A 72 -3.71 -0.30 14.16
N LEU A 73 -3.75 -1.00 13.02
CA LEU A 73 -4.84 -0.94 12.05
C LEU A 73 -5.42 -2.34 11.84
N ILE A 74 -6.74 -2.44 11.86
CA ILE A 74 -7.41 -3.72 11.62
C ILE A 74 -7.47 -4.03 10.12
N TYR A 75 -7.61 -5.31 9.79
CA TYR A 75 -7.64 -5.77 8.41
C TYR A 75 -8.73 -5.08 7.58
N ASP A 76 -9.96 -5.00 8.10
CA ASP A 76 -11.09 -4.43 7.35
C ASP A 76 -10.82 -2.98 6.94
N PHE A 77 -10.21 -2.20 7.82
CA PHE A 77 -9.86 -0.82 7.48
C PHE A 77 -8.79 -0.79 6.39
N CYS A 78 -7.74 -1.60 6.55
CA CYS A 78 -6.63 -1.66 5.58
C CYS A 78 -7.13 -2.09 4.20
N ASP A 79 -7.93 -3.13 4.16
CA ASP A 79 -8.52 -3.63 2.92
C ASP A 79 -9.42 -2.57 2.27
N GLY A 80 -10.18 -1.85 3.09
CA GLY A 80 -11.02 -0.73 2.62
C GLY A 80 -10.20 0.38 2.00
N VAL A 81 -9.05 0.72 2.58
CA VAL A 81 -8.14 1.73 2.01
C VAL A 81 -7.61 1.24 0.66
N MET A 82 -7.15 -0.01 0.60
CA MET A 82 -6.59 -0.56 -0.65
C MET A 82 -7.65 -0.61 -1.76
N ASN A 83 -8.88 -0.98 -1.42
CA ASN A 83 -10.00 -0.95 -2.38
C ASN A 83 -10.33 0.49 -2.80
N GLY A 84 -10.11 1.44 -1.91
CA GLY A 84 -10.36 2.86 -2.19
C GLY A 84 -9.31 3.50 -3.09
N ILE A 85 -8.12 2.92 -3.22
CA ILE A 85 -7.06 3.49 -4.05
C ILE A 85 -6.81 2.72 -5.35
N ILE A 86 -7.37 1.52 -5.50
CA ILE A 86 -6.99 0.65 -6.62
C ILE A 86 -7.30 1.29 -7.99
N ASN A 87 -8.40 2.01 -8.12
CA ASN A 87 -8.73 2.64 -9.39
C ASN A 87 -7.67 3.68 -9.77
N ALA A 88 -7.22 4.48 -8.80
CA ALA A 88 -6.16 5.46 -9.04
C ALA A 88 -4.82 4.76 -9.37
N VAL A 89 -4.51 3.67 -8.68
CA VAL A 89 -3.30 2.88 -8.94
C VAL A 89 -3.29 2.40 -10.39
N VAL A 90 -4.40 1.83 -10.83
CA VAL A 90 -4.52 1.31 -12.20
C VAL A 90 -4.45 2.45 -13.23
N GLU A 91 -5.13 3.57 -12.97
CA GLU A 91 -5.09 4.71 -13.88
C GLU A 91 -3.68 5.26 -14.06
N VAL A 92 -2.91 5.38 -12.97
CA VAL A 92 -1.51 5.80 -13.04
C VAL A 92 -0.71 4.77 -13.84
N GLY A 93 -0.94 3.49 -13.60
CA GLY A 93 -0.24 2.40 -14.29
C GLY A 93 -0.51 2.32 -15.78
N MET A 94 -1.62 2.90 -16.25
CA MET A 94 -1.96 2.90 -17.68
C MET A 94 -1.08 3.85 -18.50
N THR A 95 -0.56 4.91 -17.89
CA THR A 95 0.24 5.93 -18.58
C THR A 95 1.68 6.01 -18.07
N ASN A 96 1.97 5.34 -16.98
CA ASN A 96 3.29 5.32 -16.33
C ASN A 96 3.54 3.92 -15.83
N GLU A 97 4.65 3.72 -15.09
CA GLU A 97 4.87 2.46 -14.41
C GLU A 97 3.81 2.25 -13.33
N MET A 98 3.39 1.01 -13.16
CA MET A 98 2.44 0.64 -12.10
C MET A 98 3.03 1.04 -10.75
N PRO A 99 2.29 1.80 -9.92
CA PRO A 99 2.79 2.14 -8.58
C PRO A 99 3.07 0.88 -7.77
N GLN A 100 4.33 0.75 -7.31
CA GLN A 100 4.77 -0.34 -6.46
C GLN A 100 5.50 0.24 -5.26
N PRO A 101 5.23 -0.26 -4.04
CA PRO A 101 4.53 -1.51 -3.73
C PRO A 101 3.00 -1.41 -3.63
N ALA A 102 2.40 -0.26 -3.96
CA ALA A 102 0.95 -0.09 -3.81
C ALA A 102 0.14 -1.22 -4.45
N PHE A 103 0.47 -1.56 -5.70
CA PHE A 103 -0.28 -2.59 -6.41
C PHE A 103 -0.10 -3.98 -5.78
N SER A 104 1.12 -4.33 -5.42
CA SER A 104 1.39 -5.63 -4.76
C SER A 104 0.72 -5.72 -3.40
N LEU A 105 0.72 -4.62 -2.65
CA LEU A 105 0.04 -4.58 -1.36
C LEU A 105 -1.47 -4.71 -1.54
N TYR A 106 -2.05 -4.03 -2.54
CA TYR A 106 -3.46 -4.22 -2.86
C TYR A 106 -3.77 -5.70 -3.10
N GLN A 107 -2.99 -6.37 -3.93
CA GLN A 107 -3.20 -7.79 -4.23
C GLN A 107 -3.12 -8.66 -2.98
N ALA A 108 -2.18 -8.34 -2.08
CA ALA A 108 -2.04 -9.09 -0.83
C ALA A 108 -3.28 -8.95 0.06
N PHE A 109 -3.81 -7.74 0.21
CA PHE A 109 -5.01 -7.52 1.01
C PHE A 109 -6.24 -8.16 0.35
N ASP A 110 -6.31 -8.08 -0.98
CA ASP A 110 -7.41 -8.69 -1.73
C ASP A 110 -7.54 -10.20 -1.45
N GLN A 111 -6.41 -10.89 -1.29
CA GLN A 111 -6.40 -12.35 -1.03
C GLN A 111 -7.08 -12.73 0.29
N GLY A 112 -7.12 -11.84 1.25
CA GLY A 112 -7.74 -12.10 2.55
C GLY A 112 -9.24 -11.84 2.60
N GLU A 113 -9.85 -11.41 1.49
CA GLU A 113 -11.27 -11.00 1.48
C GLU A 113 -12.26 -12.15 1.49
N TRP A 114 -11.85 -13.35 1.09
CA TRP A 114 -12.82 -14.44 0.97
C TRP A 114 -12.32 -15.74 1.61
N PHE A 115 -13.31 -16.54 2.05
CA PHE A 115 -13.06 -17.87 2.58
C PHE A 115 -12.88 -18.86 1.44
N ARG A 116 -12.09 -19.90 1.68
CA ARG A 116 -11.86 -20.97 0.70
C ARG A 116 -12.38 -22.29 1.25
N SER A 117 -13.06 -23.05 0.39
CA SER A 117 -13.68 -24.32 0.78
C SER A 117 -12.66 -25.36 1.26
N ASN A 118 -11.40 -25.25 0.81
CA ASN A 118 -10.34 -26.19 1.17
C ASN A 118 -9.77 -25.93 2.57
N ASP A 119 -10.02 -24.74 3.13
CA ASP A 119 -9.48 -24.40 4.44
C ASP A 119 -10.34 -24.98 5.54
N PRO A 120 -9.72 -25.36 6.68
CA PRO A 120 -10.50 -25.81 7.83
C PRO A 120 -11.49 -24.73 8.31
N PRO A 121 -12.63 -25.13 8.88
CA PRO A 121 -13.56 -24.18 9.47
C PRO A 121 -12.86 -23.29 10.50
N GLY A 122 -13.19 -22.00 10.49
CA GLY A 122 -12.60 -21.04 11.41
C GLY A 122 -11.27 -20.44 10.95
N THR A 123 -10.79 -20.82 9.76
CA THR A 123 -9.59 -20.20 9.18
C THR A 123 -9.89 -18.75 8.86
N ASP A 124 -9.02 -17.84 9.35
CA ASP A 124 -9.07 -16.43 9.00
C ASP A 124 -8.26 -16.21 7.72
N PRO A 125 -8.91 -15.87 6.58
CA PRO A 125 -8.17 -15.70 5.33
C PRO A 125 -7.13 -14.58 5.39
N SER A 126 -7.38 -13.52 6.15
CA SER A 126 -6.43 -12.42 6.24
C SER A 126 -5.14 -12.87 6.95
N GLU A 127 -5.26 -13.67 8.01
CA GLU A 127 -4.11 -14.19 8.72
C GLU A 127 -3.32 -15.19 7.86
N LYS A 128 -4.01 -16.01 7.09
CA LYS A 128 -3.39 -17.06 6.30
C LYS A 128 -2.81 -16.55 4.97
N TYR A 129 -3.54 -15.68 4.26
CA TYR A 129 -3.19 -15.31 2.89
C TYR A 129 -2.67 -13.88 2.75
N THR A 130 -3.07 -12.95 3.60
CA THR A 130 -2.64 -11.55 3.50
C THR A 130 -1.39 -11.29 4.33
N LYS A 131 -1.42 -11.58 5.62
CA LYS A 131 -0.35 -11.19 6.53
C LYS A 131 1.04 -11.68 6.11
N PRO A 132 1.22 -12.95 5.72
CA PRO A 132 2.55 -13.41 5.30
C PRO A 132 3.08 -12.67 4.08
N VAL A 133 2.22 -12.36 3.11
CA VAL A 133 2.62 -11.67 1.88
C VAL A 133 2.94 -10.20 2.17
N VAL A 134 2.13 -9.53 2.99
CA VAL A 134 2.41 -8.14 3.39
C VAL A 134 3.75 -8.08 4.12
N ARG A 135 4.01 -9.02 5.03
CA ARG A 135 5.27 -9.09 5.75
C ARG A 135 6.45 -9.26 4.78
N GLU A 136 6.31 -10.14 3.80
CA GLU A 136 7.33 -10.39 2.80
C GLU A 136 7.63 -9.14 1.96
N ILE A 137 6.57 -8.47 1.49
CA ILE A 137 6.72 -7.23 0.72
C ILE A 137 7.44 -6.16 1.56
N MET A 138 7.03 -5.99 2.81
CA MET A 138 7.64 -4.98 3.67
C MET A 138 9.09 -5.29 4.02
N GLN A 139 9.43 -6.56 4.19
CA GLN A 139 10.81 -6.98 4.39
C GLN A 139 11.67 -6.68 3.17
N ALA A 140 11.14 -6.91 1.97
CA ALA A 140 11.86 -6.60 0.73
C ALA A 140 12.14 -5.10 0.61
N LEU A 141 11.21 -4.24 1.04
CA LEU A 141 11.40 -2.80 1.04
C LEU A 141 12.46 -2.33 2.02
N ARG A 142 12.61 -3.03 3.12
CA ARG A 142 13.63 -2.68 4.12
C ARG A 142 15.04 -3.11 3.71
N GLY A 143 15.11 -3.96 2.71
CA GLY A 143 16.36 -4.46 2.18
C GLY A 143 17.01 -5.46 3.09
#